data_fac44a75331b6a5b1c544bcce64cad41
#
_entry.id   fac44a75331b6a5b1c544bcce64cad41
#
_cell.length_a   1.000
_cell.length_b   1.000
_cell.length_c   1.000
_cell.angle_alpha   90.00
_cell.angle_beta   90.00
_cell.angle_gamma   90.00
#
_symmetry.space_group_name_H-M   'P 1'
#
loop_
_entity.id
_entity.type
_entity.pdbx_description
1 polymer ?
#
loop_
_entity_poly.entity_id
_entity_poly.type
_entity_poly.pdbx_seq_one_letter_code
_entity_poly.pdbx_strand_id
1 'polypeptide(L)'
;AHDENMGALKYFYDDAPAPIICTRFTKHVIETQFNFNTLRIPLEFKVIPPTSALEIAGRKFHFFQTSHNAAYSFGVAIETSKGNIVYTSDFIVDYSVKIPAYIFDMKALSVLSERPTFLLMSESKGANHEGYCSPHHRVTPLIEKYFSNANKRIFIDCFWQNFFRISEIIDLCIENNKKIFFYNDFT
;
A
#
# COMPACT_ATOMS: atom_id res chain seq x y z
N ALA A 1 -0.89 3.77 -1.36
CA ALA A 1 -0.06 4.80 -2.01
C ALA A 1 0.22 4.44 -3.47
N HIS A 2 -0.84 4.27 -4.29
CA HIS A 2 -0.79 4.02 -5.72
C HIS A 2 -1.64 5.00 -6.49
N ASP A 3 -1.30 5.25 -7.76
CA ASP A 3 -2.01 6.17 -8.66
C ASP A 3 -3.49 5.83 -8.80
N GLU A 4 -3.83 4.55 -8.83
CA GLU A 4 -5.22 4.08 -8.90
C GLU A 4 -6.06 4.58 -7.72
N ASN A 5 -5.46 4.77 -6.54
CA ASN A 5 -6.17 5.18 -5.33
C ASN A 5 -6.09 6.69 -5.03
N MET A 6 -5.16 7.42 -5.61
CA MET A 6 -4.92 8.84 -5.27
C MET A 6 -4.73 9.76 -6.49
N GLY A 7 -4.47 9.22 -7.67
CA GLY A 7 -4.17 10.04 -8.85
C GLY A 7 -5.29 10.98 -9.29
N ALA A 8 -6.53 10.63 -9.00
CA ALA A 8 -7.68 11.48 -9.31
C ALA A 8 -7.87 12.67 -8.35
N LEU A 9 -7.19 12.68 -7.19
CA LEU A 9 -7.37 13.70 -6.15
C LEU A 9 -7.24 15.13 -6.68
N LYS A 10 -6.28 15.38 -7.56
CA LYS A 10 -6.04 16.67 -8.20
C LYS A 10 -7.17 17.18 -9.10
N TYR A 11 -8.10 16.32 -9.49
CA TYR A 11 -9.17 16.70 -10.39
C TYR A 11 -10.48 17.07 -9.69
N PHE A 12 -10.69 16.58 -8.47
CA PHE A 12 -11.94 16.80 -7.76
C PHE A 12 -11.81 17.50 -6.39
N TYR A 13 -10.59 17.64 -5.86
CA TYR A 13 -10.43 18.15 -4.50
C TYR A 13 -10.94 19.58 -4.31
N ASP A 14 -10.75 20.45 -5.30
CA ASP A 14 -11.27 21.83 -5.25
C ASP A 14 -12.79 21.90 -5.25
N ASP A 15 -13.46 20.90 -5.83
CA ASP A 15 -14.93 20.86 -5.92
C ASP A 15 -15.57 20.20 -4.68
N ALA A 16 -14.83 19.34 -3.99
CA ALA A 16 -15.28 18.63 -2.81
C ALA A 16 -14.14 18.50 -1.77
N PRO A 17 -13.69 19.61 -1.17
CA PRO A 17 -12.59 19.59 -0.22
C PRO A 17 -13.00 18.85 1.05
N ALA A 18 -12.16 17.91 1.47
CA ALA A 18 -12.35 17.13 2.70
C ALA A 18 -10.99 16.64 3.23
N PRO A 19 -10.87 16.41 4.55
CA PRO A 19 -9.65 15.84 5.11
C PRO A 19 -9.32 14.48 4.50
N ILE A 20 -8.10 14.33 4.00
CA ILE A 20 -7.56 13.10 3.43
C ILE A 20 -7.06 12.23 4.58
N ILE A 21 -7.76 11.13 4.84
CA ILE A 21 -7.35 10.17 5.87
C ILE A 21 -6.39 9.18 5.25
N CYS A 22 -5.16 9.20 5.72
CA CYS A 22 -4.10 8.36 5.16
C CYS A 22 -3.02 8.02 6.19
N THR A 23 -2.13 7.07 5.86
CA THR A 23 -0.93 6.83 6.65
C THR A 23 0.13 7.90 6.39
N ARG A 24 1.12 7.98 7.29
CA ARG A 24 2.26 8.91 7.12
C ARG A 24 3.00 8.67 5.80
N PHE A 25 3.14 7.39 5.42
CA PHE A 25 3.79 7.02 4.17
C PHE A 25 2.99 7.54 2.96
N THR A 26 1.67 7.28 2.92
CA THR A 26 0.81 7.76 1.82
C THR A 26 0.80 9.28 1.72
N LYS A 27 0.74 9.99 2.86
CA LYS A 27 0.87 11.45 2.87
C LYS A 27 2.15 11.89 2.18
N HIS A 28 3.30 11.31 2.57
CA HIS A 28 4.60 11.65 1.99
C HIS A 28 4.63 11.41 0.47
N VAL A 29 4.10 10.28 0.01
CA VAL A 29 4.00 9.99 -1.43
C VAL A 29 3.14 11.02 -2.15
N ILE A 30 1.99 11.40 -1.58
CA ILE A 30 1.13 12.45 -2.17
C ILE A 30 1.91 13.76 -2.28
N GLU A 31 2.57 14.21 -1.21
CA GLU A 31 3.27 15.49 -1.17
C GLU A 31 4.50 15.56 -2.09
N THR A 32 5.17 14.44 -2.33
CA THR A 32 6.43 14.41 -3.10
C THR A 32 6.26 14.04 -4.57
N GLN A 33 5.24 13.26 -4.90
CA GLN A 33 5.14 12.66 -6.24
C GLN A 33 4.03 13.26 -7.10
N PHE A 34 3.08 13.94 -6.51
CA PHE A 34 2.01 14.57 -7.23
C PHE A 34 2.18 16.10 -7.24
N ASN A 35 2.09 16.68 -8.43
CA ASN A 35 2.05 18.13 -8.55
C ASN A 35 0.62 18.63 -8.31
N PHE A 36 0.36 19.13 -7.11
CA PHE A 36 -0.91 19.75 -6.72
C PHE A 36 -0.90 21.28 -6.79
N ASN A 37 0.10 21.89 -7.45
CA ASN A 37 0.20 23.35 -7.59
C ASN A 37 -1.00 23.99 -8.33
N THR A 38 -1.81 23.17 -8.98
CA THR A 38 -3.02 23.62 -9.67
C THR A 38 -4.25 23.72 -8.76
N LEU A 39 -4.18 23.13 -7.56
CA LEU A 39 -5.28 23.22 -6.59
C LEU A 39 -5.34 24.62 -5.97
N ARG A 40 -6.58 25.14 -5.87
CA ARG A 40 -6.89 26.41 -5.19
C ARG A 40 -6.95 26.23 -3.69
N ILE A 41 -7.37 25.03 -3.24
CA ILE A 41 -7.54 24.69 -1.82
C ILE A 41 -6.38 23.79 -1.41
N PRO A 42 -5.61 24.16 -0.36
CA PRO A 42 -4.53 23.31 0.16
C PRO A 42 -5.07 21.97 0.65
N LEU A 43 -4.31 20.89 0.39
CA LEU A 43 -4.66 19.56 0.88
C LEU A 43 -4.61 19.52 2.42
N GLU A 44 -5.70 19.07 3.03
CA GLU A 44 -5.76 18.81 4.46
C GLU A 44 -5.57 17.31 4.72
N PHE A 45 -4.63 16.94 5.61
CA PHE A 45 -4.34 15.56 5.93
C PHE A 45 -4.68 15.21 7.37
N LYS A 46 -5.38 14.09 7.56
CA LYS A 46 -5.54 13.42 8.84
C LYS A 46 -4.73 12.13 8.82
N VAL A 47 -3.52 12.19 9.39
CA VAL A 47 -2.62 11.02 9.44
C VAL A 47 -3.04 10.09 10.57
N ILE A 48 -3.20 8.80 10.23
CA ILE A 48 -3.62 7.74 11.14
C ILE A 48 -2.65 6.54 11.06
N PRO A 49 -2.57 5.71 12.10
CA PRO A 49 -1.97 4.38 11.99
C PRO A 49 -2.75 3.51 11.01
N PRO A 50 -2.09 2.54 10.33
CA PRO A 50 -2.76 1.68 9.35
C PRO A 50 -3.84 0.77 9.95
N THR A 51 -3.72 0.44 11.24
CA THR A 51 -4.78 -0.20 12.03
C THR A 51 -5.27 0.79 13.09
N SER A 52 -6.51 1.23 12.96
CA SER A 52 -7.11 2.24 13.84
C SER A 52 -8.63 2.31 13.66
N ALA A 53 -9.30 3.05 14.52
CA ALA A 53 -10.72 3.35 14.39
C ALA A 53 -10.97 4.85 14.55
N LEU A 54 -11.90 5.38 13.76
CA LEU A 54 -12.33 6.78 13.84
C LEU A 54 -13.85 6.86 13.77
N GLU A 55 -14.40 7.87 14.41
CA GLU A 55 -15.78 8.30 14.19
C GLU A 55 -15.78 9.53 13.28
N ILE A 56 -16.52 9.46 12.17
CA ILE A 56 -16.63 10.50 11.17
C ILE A 56 -18.10 10.66 10.81
N ALA A 57 -18.65 11.85 11.02
CA ALA A 57 -20.05 12.16 10.75
C ALA A 57 -21.04 11.16 11.41
N GLY A 58 -20.78 10.75 12.66
CA GLY A 58 -21.61 9.82 13.42
C GLY A 58 -21.52 8.36 12.96
N ARG A 59 -20.54 8.00 12.14
CA ARG A 59 -20.29 6.63 11.69
C ARG A 59 -18.92 6.16 12.13
N LYS A 60 -18.81 4.90 12.52
CA LYS A 60 -17.52 4.28 12.87
C LYS A 60 -16.84 3.70 11.65
N PHE A 61 -15.60 4.08 11.49
CA PHE A 61 -14.66 3.59 10.47
C PHE A 61 -13.57 2.80 11.16
N HIS A 62 -13.35 1.58 10.71
CA HIS A 62 -12.27 0.71 11.18
C HIS A 62 -11.28 0.53 10.05
N PHE A 63 -10.04 0.90 10.28
CA PHE A 63 -8.93 0.72 9.35
C PHE A 63 -8.14 -0.51 9.78
N PHE A 64 -7.78 -1.36 8.81
CA PHE A 64 -7.00 -2.56 9.05
C PHE A 64 -5.86 -2.65 8.04
N GLN A 65 -4.65 -2.88 8.54
CA GLN A 65 -3.48 -2.96 7.67
C GLN A 65 -3.59 -4.15 6.73
N THR A 66 -3.31 -3.89 5.45
CA THR A 66 -3.21 -4.91 4.40
C THR A 66 -1.76 -5.10 3.97
N SER A 67 -1.42 -6.30 3.52
CA SER A 67 -0.13 -6.59 2.91
C SER A 67 -0.19 -6.24 1.43
N HIS A 68 0.65 -5.30 1.01
CA HIS A 68 0.77 -4.90 -0.39
C HIS A 68 2.19 -4.39 -0.67
N ASN A 69 2.48 -4.00 -1.91
CA ASN A 69 3.79 -3.48 -2.30
C ASN A 69 4.05 -2.03 -1.86
N ALA A 70 3.04 -1.31 -1.36
CA ALA A 70 3.18 -0.02 -0.69
C ALA A 70 3.15 -0.21 0.84
N ALA A 71 4.04 0.49 1.55
CA ALA A 71 4.13 0.40 3.00
C ALA A 71 2.87 0.93 3.69
N TYR A 72 2.44 0.24 4.76
CA TYR A 72 1.30 0.64 5.58
C TYR A 72 -0.01 0.83 4.80
N SER A 73 -0.23 0.04 3.76
CA SER A 73 -1.52 -0.02 3.08
C SER A 73 -2.61 -0.47 4.03
N PHE A 74 -3.83 0.01 3.86
CA PHE A 74 -4.95 -0.40 4.68
C PHE A 74 -6.25 -0.53 3.89
N GLY A 75 -7.10 -1.41 4.36
CA GLY A 75 -8.51 -1.46 4.02
C GLY A 75 -9.34 -0.69 5.06
N VAL A 76 -10.61 -0.48 4.77
CA VAL A 76 -11.56 0.20 5.65
C VAL A 76 -12.86 -0.53 5.73
N ALA A 77 -13.43 -0.61 6.94
CA ALA A 77 -14.78 -1.07 7.19
C ALA A 77 -15.61 0.05 7.81
N ILE A 78 -16.81 0.26 7.29
CA ILE A 78 -17.75 1.28 7.77
C ILE A 78 -18.93 0.57 8.43
N GLU A 79 -19.18 0.86 9.70
CA GLU A 79 -20.35 0.32 10.40
C GLU A 79 -21.64 0.94 9.87
N THR A 80 -22.62 0.11 9.56
CA THR A 80 -23.99 0.52 9.20
C THR A 80 -25.00 -0.25 10.02
N SER A 81 -26.27 0.15 9.97
CA SER A 81 -27.36 -0.58 10.62
C SER A 81 -27.59 -1.99 10.05
N LYS A 82 -27.14 -2.24 8.81
CA LYS A 82 -27.28 -3.53 8.11
C LYS A 82 -26.04 -4.45 8.24
N GLY A 83 -24.96 -3.94 8.83
CA GLY A 83 -23.66 -4.61 8.91
C GLY A 83 -22.55 -3.73 8.36
N ASN A 84 -21.37 -4.32 8.19
CA ASN A 84 -20.20 -3.60 7.70
C ASN A 84 -20.19 -3.47 6.16
N ILE A 85 -19.81 -2.30 5.67
CA ILE A 85 -19.34 -2.12 4.30
C ILE A 85 -17.81 -2.20 4.38
N VAL A 86 -17.21 -3.18 3.71
CA VAL A 86 -15.76 -3.44 3.77
C VAL A 86 -15.14 -3.17 2.41
N TYR A 87 -14.16 -2.28 2.36
CA TYR A 87 -13.28 -2.06 1.21
C TYR A 87 -11.88 -2.54 1.56
N THR A 88 -11.37 -3.55 0.86
CA THR A 88 -10.08 -4.16 1.18
C THR A 88 -8.89 -3.36 0.72
N SER A 89 -9.06 -2.43 -0.24
CA SER A 89 -7.97 -1.90 -1.05
C SER A 89 -7.22 -3.05 -1.75
N ASP A 90 -6.02 -2.76 -2.27
CA ASP A 90 -5.16 -3.80 -2.84
C ASP A 90 -4.52 -4.63 -1.71
N PHE A 91 -4.49 -5.94 -1.84
CA PHE A 91 -3.90 -6.78 -0.82
C PHE A 91 -3.32 -8.10 -1.35
N ILE A 92 -2.38 -8.62 -0.60
CA ILE A 92 -1.86 -9.99 -0.73
C ILE A 92 -1.86 -10.57 0.68
N VAL A 93 -2.28 -11.82 0.83
CA VAL A 93 -2.15 -12.54 2.09
C VAL A 93 -0.84 -13.32 2.07
N ASP A 94 0.18 -12.78 2.71
CA ASP A 94 1.50 -13.41 2.84
C ASP A 94 1.96 -13.40 4.30
N TYR A 95 1.98 -14.58 4.92
CA TYR A 95 2.42 -14.78 6.30
C TYR A 95 3.95 -14.84 6.45
N SER A 96 4.69 -14.91 5.36
CA SER A 96 6.16 -14.96 5.37
C SER A 96 6.80 -13.58 5.55
N VAL A 97 6.07 -12.51 5.32
CA VAL A 97 6.53 -11.13 5.47
C VAL A 97 6.77 -10.81 6.94
N LYS A 98 8.00 -10.38 7.26
CA LYS A 98 8.40 -10.00 8.63
C LYS A 98 8.51 -8.50 8.83
N ILE A 99 8.48 -7.72 7.75
CA ILE A 99 8.63 -6.26 7.79
C ILE A 99 7.29 -5.66 8.24
N PRO A 100 7.22 -4.96 9.40
CA PRO A 100 5.95 -4.49 9.96
C PRO A 100 5.11 -3.64 9.00
N ALA A 101 5.76 -2.88 8.13
CA ALA A 101 5.09 -2.02 7.15
C ALA A 101 4.27 -2.78 6.08
N TYR A 102 4.50 -4.10 5.93
CA TYR A 102 3.89 -4.93 4.88
C TYR A 102 3.15 -6.15 5.42
N ILE A 103 2.97 -6.26 6.74
CA ILE A 103 2.23 -7.36 7.37
C ILE A 103 0.73 -7.15 7.20
N PHE A 104 0.00 -8.23 6.89
CA PHE A 104 -1.46 -8.21 6.93
C PHE A 104 -1.97 -8.36 8.36
N ASP A 105 -2.83 -7.43 8.82
CA ASP A 105 -3.39 -7.49 10.17
C ASP A 105 -4.66 -8.37 10.21
N MET A 106 -4.44 -9.69 10.27
CA MET A 106 -5.51 -10.68 10.37
C MET A 106 -6.34 -10.53 11.65
N LYS A 107 -5.73 -10.02 12.73
CA LYS A 107 -6.45 -9.82 14.00
C LYS A 107 -7.49 -8.70 13.84
N ALA A 108 -7.10 -7.57 13.24
CA ALA A 108 -8.05 -6.49 12.98
C ALA A 108 -9.19 -6.95 12.05
N LEU A 109 -8.87 -7.72 11.01
CA LEU A 109 -9.89 -8.26 10.11
C LEU A 109 -10.84 -9.25 10.84
N SER A 110 -10.32 -10.09 11.75
CA SER A 110 -11.17 -11.03 12.52
C SER A 110 -12.15 -10.31 13.42
N VAL A 111 -11.76 -9.20 14.05
CA VAL A 111 -12.67 -8.39 14.87
C VAL A 111 -13.83 -7.83 14.01
N LEU A 112 -13.57 -7.47 12.77
CA LEU A 112 -14.62 -7.00 11.87
C LEU A 112 -15.63 -8.09 11.50
N SER A 113 -15.23 -9.36 11.56
CA SER A 113 -16.12 -10.51 11.28
C SER A 113 -17.15 -10.80 12.38
N GLU A 114 -17.01 -10.18 13.57
CA GLU A 114 -18.02 -10.26 14.64
C GLU A 114 -19.36 -9.61 14.25
N ARG A 115 -19.35 -8.77 13.22
CA ARG A 115 -20.56 -8.18 12.62
C ARG A 115 -20.75 -8.72 11.19
N PRO A 116 -21.99 -8.88 10.72
CA PRO A 116 -22.23 -9.31 9.35
C PRO A 116 -21.65 -8.30 8.35
N THR A 117 -21.08 -8.78 7.26
CA THR A 117 -20.66 -7.96 6.14
C THR A 117 -21.84 -7.74 5.21
N PHE A 118 -22.33 -6.51 5.10
CA PHE A 118 -23.40 -6.13 4.20
C PHE A 118 -22.92 -5.98 2.76
N LEU A 119 -21.71 -5.41 2.58
CA LEU A 119 -21.09 -5.23 1.27
C LEU A 119 -19.58 -5.43 1.38
N LEU A 120 -19.03 -6.25 0.51
CA LEU A 120 -17.60 -6.43 0.33
C LEU A 120 -17.19 -5.88 -1.03
N MET A 121 -16.29 -4.89 -1.01
CA MET A 121 -15.62 -4.35 -2.18
C MET A 121 -14.17 -4.79 -2.12
N SER A 122 -13.84 -5.83 -2.88
CA SER A 122 -12.51 -6.43 -2.89
C SER A 122 -11.81 -6.21 -4.21
N GLU A 123 -10.49 -6.10 -4.15
CA GLU A 123 -9.66 -6.18 -5.34
C GLU A 123 -9.92 -7.49 -6.09
N SER A 124 -9.91 -7.41 -7.42
CA SER A 124 -10.11 -8.57 -8.29
C SER A 124 -8.99 -8.76 -9.32
N LYS A 125 -7.89 -8.02 -9.18
CA LYS A 125 -6.72 -8.13 -10.07
C LYS A 125 -6.14 -9.54 -10.00
N GLY A 126 -6.04 -10.19 -11.15
CA GLY A 126 -5.55 -11.56 -11.22
C GLY A 126 -6.57 -12.65 -10.85
N ALA A 127 -7.84 -12.31 -10.58
CA ALA A 127 -8.89 -13.28 -10.22
C ALA A 127 -9.19 -14.31 -11.32
N ASN A 128 -8.76 -14.04 -12.55
CA ASN A 128 -8.86 -14.94 -13.70
C ASN A 128 -7.66 -15.90 -13.85
N HIS A 129 -6.64 -15.80 -12.96
CA HIS A 129 -5.48 -16.67 -12.98
C HIS A 129 -5.61 -17.72 -11.88
N GLU A 130 -5.32 -18.97 -12.23
CA GLU A 130 -5.27 -20.07 -11.27
C GLU A 130 -3.98 -20.00 -10.41
N GLY A 131 -4.08 -20.49 -9.18
CA GLY A 131 -2.95 -20.61 -8.26
C GLY A 131 -2.92 -19.55 -7.17
N TYR A 132 -1.74 -19.27 -6.67
CA TYR A 132 -1.51 -18.39 -5.52
C TYR A 132 -0.56 -17.25 -5.86
N CYS A 133 -0.86 -16.04 -5.39
CA CYS A 133 0.06 -14.91 -5.51
C CYS A 133 1.29 -15.05 -4.59
N SER A 134 1.08 -15.57 -3.37
CA SER A 134 2.15 -15.78 -2.39
C SER A 134 2.70 -17.21 -2.49
N PRO A 135 4.04 -17.41 -2.47
CA PRO A 135 5.11 -16.39 -2.38
C PRO A 135 5.60 -15.84 -3.72
N HIS A 136 4.92 -16.11 -4.83
CA HIS A 136 5.36 -15.80 -6.20
C HIS A 136 5.49 -14.28 -6.49
N HIS A 137 4.87 -13.42 -5.69
CA HIS A 137 5.05 -11.97 -5.79
C HIS A 137 6.45 -11.51 -5.34
N ARG A 138 7.22 -12.33 -4.62
CA ARG A 138 8.56 -12.03 -4.14
C ARG A 138 9.59 -12.34 -5.22
N VAL A 139 10.50 -11.39 -5.43
CA VAL A 139 11.53 -11.52 -6.46
C VAL A 139 12.89 -11.98 -5.90
N THR A 140 13.14 -11.78 -4.61
CA THR A 140 14.41 -12.12 -3.97
C THR A 140 14.93 -13.52 -4.34
N PRO A 141 14.13 -14.61 -4.20
CA PRO A 141 14.61 -15.94 -4.53
C PRO A 141 14.99 -16.13 -6.01
N LEU A 142 14.44 -15.30 -6.90
CA LEU A 142 14.66 -15.38 -8.33
C LEU A 142 15.93 -14.65 -8.76
N ILE A 143 16.25 -13.53 -8.11
CA ILE A 143 17.33 -12.63 -8.52
C ILE A 143 18.59 -12.75 -7.66
N GLU A 144 18.52 -13.33 -6.47
CA GLU A 144 19.65 -13.50 -5.53
C GLU A 144 20.89 -14.12 -6.19
N LYS A 145 20.69 -15.13 -7.01
CA LYS A 145 21.80 -15.78 -7.76
C LYS A 145 22.56 -14.82 -8.68
N TYR A 146 21.89 -13.78 -9.18
CA TYR A 146 22.54 -12.78 -10.03
C TYR A 146 23.39 -11.81 -9.21
N PHE A 147 23.01 -11.54 -7.97
CA PHE A 147 23.79 -10.71 -7.05
C PHE A 147 25.06 -11.40 -6.58
N SER A 148 24.95 -12.68 -6.21
CA SER A 148 26.07 -13.46 -5.71
C SER A 148 27.15 -13.70 -6.75
N ASN A 149 26.76 -13.91 -8.02
CA ASN A 149 27.67 -14.30 -9.11
C ASN A 149 28.10 -13.14 -10.01
N ALA A 150 27.58 -11.92 -9.81
CA ALA A 150 27.83 -10.81 -10.70
C ALA A 150 29.21 -10.19 -10.48
N ASN A 151 30.06 -10.27 -11.50
CA ASN A 151 31.34 -9.54 -11.59
C ASN A 151 31.20 -8.21 -12.34
N LYS A 152 30.03 -7.88 -12.82
CA LYS A 152 29.73 -6.68 -13.60
C LYS A 152 28.56 -5.91 -12.98
N ARG A 153 28.16 -4.81 -13.65
CA ARG A 153 26.98 -4.03 -13.27
C ARG A 153 25.71 -4.85 -13.47
N ILE A 154 24.78 -4.72 -12.53
CA ILE A 154 23.43 -5.26 -12.63
C ILE A 154 22.51 -4.07 -12.88
N PHE A 155 21.70 -4.12 -13.95
CA PHE A 155 20.67 -3.15 -14.23
C PHE A 155 19.32 -3.76 -13.90
N ILE A 156 18.52 -3.09 -13.09
CA ILE A 156 17.21 -3.54 -12.66
C ILE A 156 16.21 -2.46 -13.03
N ASP A 157 15.20 -2.84 -13.81
CA ASP A 157 14.03 -2.03 -14.07
C ASP A 157 12.85 -2.62 -13.31
N CYS A 158 12.14 -1.80 -12.55
CA CYS A 158 10.97 -2.21 -11.79
C CYS A 158 9.96 -1.07 -11.69
N PHE A 159 8.70 -1.44 -11.45
CA PHE A 159 7.65 -0.47 -11.23
C PHE A 159 7.98 0.38 -10.00
N TRP A 160 8.09 1.66 -10.18
CA TRP A 160 8.61 2.60 -9.18
C TRP A 160 7.79 2.67 -7.89
N GLN A 161 6.47 2.41 -7.94
CA GLN A 161 5.61 2.33 -6.75
C GLN A 161 5.65 0.97 -6.03
N ASN A 162 6.46 0.01 -6.51
CA ASN A 162 6.65 -1.24 -5.81
C ASN A 162 7.76 -1.09 -4.75
N PHE A 163 7.44 -0.36 -3.69
CA PHE A 163 8.38 -0.06 -2.61
C PHE A 163 8.86 -1.32 -1.88
N PHE A 164 8.02 -2.34 -1.76
CA PHE A 164 8.42 -3.62 -1.18
C PHE A 164 9.55 -4.27 -1.99
N ARG A 165 9.40 -4.31 -3.32
CA ARG A 165 10.44 -4.87 -4.21
C ARG A 165 11.72 -4.05 -4.19
N ILE A 166 11.59 -2.72 -4.15
CA ILE A 166 12.75 -1.83 -4.05
C ILE A 166 13.51 -2.09 -2.74
N SER A 167 12.82 -2.26 -1.61
CA SER A 167 13.48 -2.61 -0.35
C SER A 167 14.16 -3.98 -0.40
N GLU A 168 13.54 -5.02 -1.00
CA GLU A 168 14.19 -6.32 -1.20
C GLU A 168 15.49 -6.20 -2.02
N ILE A 169 15.49 -5.37 -3.07
CA ILE A 169 16.68 -5.14 -3.91
C ILE A 169 17.77 -4.42 -3.12
N ILE A 170 17.40 -3.43 -2.32
CA ILE A 170 18.33 -2.71 -1.44
C ILE A 170 18.99 -3.68 -0.45
N ASP A 171 18.19 -4.52 0.21
CA ASP A 171 18.69 -5.51 1.16
C ASP A 171 19.67 -6.48 0.49
N LEU A 172 19.35 -7.01 -0.70
CA LEU A 172 20.26 -7.85 -1.49
C LEU A 172 21.57 -7.14 -1.85
N CYS A 173 21.52 -5.84 -2.17
CA CYS A 173 22.73 -5.07 -2.43
C CYS A 173 23.62 -4.97 -1.18
N ILE A 174 23.01 -4.69 -0.03
CA ILE A 174 23.71 -4.59 1.26
C ILE A 174 24.36 -5.94 1.61
N GLU A 175 23.60 -7.03 1.55
CA GLU A 175 24.06 -8.39 1.86
C GLU A 175 25.22 -8.84 0.96
N ASN A 176 25.23 -8.41 -0.30
CA ASN A 176 26.27 -8.77 -1.27
C ASN A 176 27.35 -7.68 -1.44
N ASN A 177 27.44 -6.70 -0.56
CA ASN A 177 28.38 -5.56 -0.62
C ASN A 177 28.38 -4.85 -1.99
N LYS A 178 27.21 -4.71 -2.62
CA LYS A 178 27.06 -4.00 -3.90
C LYS A 178 26.68 -2.54 -3.66
N LYS A 179 27.25 -1.63 -4.43
CA LYS A 179 26.84 -0.22 -4.42
C LYS A 179 25.57 -0.06 -5.24
N ILE A 180 24.65 0.72 -4.74
CA ILE A 180 23.39 1.06 -5.41
C ILE A 180 23.51 2.44 -6.02
N PHE A 181 22.97 2.59 -7.22
CA PHE A 181 22.80 3.84 -7.91
C PHE A 181 21.37 3.93 -8.46
N PHE A 182 20.63 4.97 -8.08
CA PHE A 182 19.31 5.26 -8.63
C PHE A 182 19.48 6.21 -9.81
N TYR A 183 18.93 5.82 -10.96
CA TYR A 183 19.10 6.59 -12.21
C TYR A 183 18.12 7.77 -12.30
N ASN A 184 16.98 7.70 -11.63
CA ASN A 184 15.98 8.78 -11.62
C ASN A 184 16.06 9.56 -10.30
N ASP A 185 16.01 10.89 -10.42
CA ASP A 185 15.82 11.79 -9.29
C ASP A 185 14.37 11.71 -8.79
N PHE A 186 14.03 10.64 -8.08
CA PHE A 186 12.88 10.65 -7.19
C PHE A 186 13.33 11.25 -5.87
N THR A 187 13.51 12.55 -5.90
CA THR A 187 13.77 13.35 -4.70
C THR A 187 12.49 13.66 -3.98
#